data_a176fca2b6692a1a6131659facf4acf7
#
_entry.id   a176fca2b6692a1a6131659facf4acf7
#
_cell.length_a   1.000
_cell.length_b   1.000
_cell.length_c   1.000
_cell.angle_alpha   90.00
_cell.angle_beta   90.00
_cell.angle_gamma   90.00
#
_symmetry.space_group_name_H-M   'P 1'
#
loop_
_entity.id
_entity.type
_entity.pdbx_description
1 polymer ?
#
loop_
_entity_poly.entity_id
_entity_poly.type
_entity_poly.pdbx_seq_one_letter_code
_entity_poly.pdbx_strand_id
1 'polypeptide(L)'
;MSRDILENISALLAEGKLADLREQLCDMNVVDIAQAMESLPEDELLRIFRILPKDISADVFSYLEPDSQAQLLNLITDTELENLLDDMFLDDTVDFLEEVPANVVRRVLAKADSETRCLINRFLKYPENSAGSIMTIEMVELHDFFTVGQAIEHIRSTAVDKETVYTCFCIDDKRHLIGTVALHTLLMAKDNELIRDIMDTDSQLICVNTLDDQEKVADIARKYALLSVPVVDNEARLVGIITIDDIVDVIEDENTEDFEKMAMLHPSDDNYLKTGVFKLAKNRILWLLVLMVSATFTGKIIENYENMLAAVAGLTACIPMLMDTGGNAGNQVSTLIIRGLALGEIHPKDYLKIVFKEIRVALICGLTLAAVNIGRMMLFSSGGMPVYLVVSAAMVCAVIVAKIIGCTLPIIAKMIKLDPALMAGPMITTIVDMVTLLIYFALAKAFLAI
;
A
#
# COMPACT_ATOMS: atom_id res chain seq x y z
N MET A 1 21.84 0.99 -8.40
CA MET A 1 22.90 1.71 -9.18
C MET A 1 24.25 1.01 -9.05
N SER A 2 25.10 0.96 -10.09
CA SER A 2 26.42 0.32 -9.98
C SER A 2 27.38 1.22 -9.18
N ARG A 3 28.16 0.63 -8.28
CA ARG A 3 29.15 1.31 -7.44
C ARG A 3 30.16 2.13 -8.27
N ASP A 4 30.43 1.67 -9.48
CA ASP A 4 31.35 2.33 -10.43
C ASP A 4 30.83 3.71 -10.89
N ILE A 5 29.53 3.90 -11.02
CA ILE A 5 28.91 5.19 -11.43
C ILE A 5 29.08 6.23 -10.31
N LEU A 6 28.80 5.85 -9.06
CA LEU A 6 28.98 6.74 -7.90
C LEU A 6 30.45 7.16 -7.72
N GLU A 7 31.37 6.20 -7.82
CA GLU A 7 32.81 6.48 -7.72
C GLU A 7 33.27 7.44 -8.83
N ASN A 8 32.73 7.30 -10.05
CA ASN A 8 33.04 8.19 -11.18
C ASN A 8 32.50 9.60 -10.97
N ILE A 9 31.22 9.73 -10.54
CA ILE A 9 30.60 11.03 -10.21
C ILE A 9 31.40 11.76 -9.13
N SER A 10 31.73 11.06 -8.04
CA SER A 10 32.54 11.64 -6.94
C SER A 10 33.94 12.03 -7.40
N ALA A 11 34.57 11.25 -8.29
CA ALA A 11 35.87 11.57 -8.85
C ALA A 11 35.83 12.84 -9.74
N LEU A 12 34.83 12.95 -10.63
CA LEU A 12 34.68 14.11 -11.50
C LEU A 12 34.37 15.39 -10.70
N LEU A 13 33.60 15.27 -9.62
CA LEU A 13 33.29 16.36 -8.68
C LEU A 13 34.57 16.82 -7.97
N ALA A 14 35.39 15.87 -7.48
CA ALA A 14 36.64 16.15 -6.79
C ALA A 14 37.73 16.78 -7.72
N GLU A 15 37.73 16.36 -8.99
CA GLU A 15 38.62 16.91 -10.01
C GLU A 15 38.15 18.26 -10.58
N GLY A 16 36.91 18.69 -10.25
CA GLY A 16 36.34 19.92 -10.76
C GLY A 16 35.99 19.90 -12.26
N LYS A 17 35.85 18.70 -12.85
CA LYS A 17 35.49 18.51 -14.27
C LYS A 17 33.97 18.59 -14.47
N LEU A 18 33.41 19.77 -14.21
CA LEU A 18 31.96 19.98 -14.20
C LEU A 18 31.28 19.82 -15.57
N ALA A 19 32.03 20.09 -16.67
CA ALA A 19 31.50 19.92 -18.03
C ALA A 19 31.32 18.43 -18.39
N ASP A 20 32.35 17.61 -18.08
CA ASP A 20 32.30 16.16 -18.32
C ASP A 20 31.24 15.50 -17.44
N LEU A 21 31.11 15.97 -16.19
CA LEU A 21 30.07 15.50 -15.26
C LEU A 21 28.67 15.82 -15.77
N ARG A 22 28.44 17.05 -16.27
CA ARG A 22 27.14 17.45 -16.85
C ARG A 22 26.78 16.60 -18.06
N GLU A 23 27.72 16.35 -18.97
CA GLU A 23 27.49 15.49 -20.13
C GLU A 23 27.09 14.08 -19.70
N GLN A 24 27.81 13.51 -18.72
CA GLN A 24 27.48 12.19 -18.18
C GLN A 24 26.09 12.16 -17.51
N LEU A 25 25.75 13.16 -16.70
CA LEU A 25 24.44 13.23 -16.02
C LEU A 25 23.29 13.38 -17.03
N CYS A 26 23.47 14.18 -18.10
CA CYS A 26 22.43 14.32 -19.12
C CYS A 26 22.16 13.03 -19.91
N ASP A 27 23.10 12.10 -19.95
CA ASP A 27 22.95 10.78 -20.60
C ASP A 27 22.36 9.72 -19.64
N MET A 28 22.21 10.02 -18.36
CA MET A 28 21.64 9.12 -17.36
C MET A 28 20.12 9.28 -17.23
N ASN A 29 19.47 8.22 -16.73
CA ASN A 29 18.06 8.31 -16.35
C ASN A 29 17.91 9.17 -15.08
N VAL A 30 16.83 9.96 -14.99
CA VAL A 30 16.57 10.88 -13.88
C VAL A 30 16.52 10.17 -12.51
N VAL A 31 15.94 8.96 -12.47
CA VAL A 31 15.90 8.12 -11.25
C VAL A 31 17.29 7.70 -10.79
N ASP A 32 18.19 7.34 -11.73
CA ASP A 32 19.58 6.98 -11.41
C ASP A 32 20.37 8.19 -10.91
N ILE A 33 20.07 9.39 -11.42
CA ILE A 33 20.69 10.63 -10.94
C ILE A 33 20.23 10.92 -9.50
N ALA A 34 18.92 10.82 -9.22
CA ALA A 34 18.38 11.01 -7.87
C ALA A 34 19.03 10.04 -6.86
N GLN A 35 19.06 8.75 -7.18
CA GLN A 35 19.76 7.75 -6.34
C GLN A 35 21.24 8.05 -6.11
N ALA A 36 21.93 8.59 -7.13
CA ALA A 36 23.32 9.01 -6.97
C ALA A 36 23.42 10.17 -5.97
N MET A 37 22.55 11.17 -6.11
CA MET A 37 22.53 12.34 -5.24
C MET A 37 22.24 11.98 -3.78
N GLU A 38 21.33 11.03 -3.52
CA GLU A 38 21.02 10.52 -2.17
C GLU A 38 22.22 9.90 -1.44
N SER A 39 23.17 9.41 -2.19
CA SER A 39 24.37 8.77 -1.66
C SER A 39 25.52 9.75 -1.36
N LEU A 40 25.35 11.04 -1.69
CA LEU A 40 26.38 12.06 -1.60
C LEU A 40 26.18 13.01 -0.41
N PRO A 41 27.25 13.68 0.07
CA PRO A 41 27.13 14.74 1.07
C PRO A 41 26.33 15.94 0.54
N GLU A 42 25.66 16.67 1.46
CA GLU A 42 24.80 17.84 1.15
C GLU A 42 25.46 18.86 0.20
N ASP A 43 26.74 19.17 0.40
CA ASP A 43 27.49 20.12 -0.45
C ASP A 43 27.64 19.65 -1.89
N GLU A 44 27.79 18.34 -2.10
CA GLU A 44 27.90 17.71 -3.40
C GLU A 44 26.55 17.60 -4.09
N LEU A 45 25.50 17.29 -3.34
CA LEU A 45 24.11 17.27 -3.80
C LEU A 45 23.73 18.61 -4.44
N LEU A 46 23.94 19.72 -3.75
CA LEU A 46 23.68 21.08 -4.29
C LEU A 46 24.48 21.39 -5.55
N ARG A 47 25.75 20.93 -5.62
CA ARG A 47 26.59 21.15 -6.81
C ARG A 47 26.08 20.41 -8.02
N ILE A 48 25.65 19.16 -7.86
CA ILE A 48 25.05 18.36 -8.94
C ILE A 48 23.77 19.03 -9.39
N PHE A 49 22.88 19.37 -8.48
CA PHE A 49 21.61 20.03 -8.79
C PHE A 49 21.82 21.28 -9.66
N ARG A 50 22.81 22.11 -9.35
CA ARG A 50 23.12 23.33 -10.12
C ARG A 50 23.79 23.11 -11.49
N ILE A 51 24.35 21.92 -11.71
CA ILE A 51 24.97 21.55 -13.00
C ILE A 51 23.93 21.02 -13.97
N LEU A 52 22.84 20.41 -13.47
CA LEU A 52 21.78 19.85 -14.30
C LEU A 52 21.05 20.94 -15.11
N PRO A 53 20.58 20.62 -16.33
CA PRO A 53 19.58 21.43 -17.04
C PRO A 53 18.33 21.60 -16.17
N LYS A 54 17.59 22.69 -16.36
CA LYS A 54 16.44 23.01 -15.52
C LYS A 54 15.33 21.95 -15.56
N ASP A 55 14.98 21.51 -16.76
CA ASP A 55 14.03 20.44 -17.01
C ASP A 55 14.41 19.15 -16.26
N ILE A 56 15.65 18.68 -16.45
CA ILE A 56 16.15 17.48 -15.75
C ILE A 56 16.22 17.71 -14.24
N SER A 57 16.50 18.92 -13.77
CA SER A 57 16.62 19.20 -12.34
C SER A 57 15.26 19.15 -11.61
N ALA A 58 14.17 19.50 -12.28
CA ALA A 58 12.82 19.37 -11.74
C ALA A 58 12.43 17.88 -11.61
N ASP A 59 12.61 17.11 -12.69
CA ASP A 59 12.33 15.67 -12.67
C ASP A 59 13.19 14.94 -11.61
N VAL A 60 14.49 15.25 -11.51
CA VAL A 60 15.36 14.64 -10.49
C VAL A 60 14.92 15.02 -9.08
N PHE A 61 14.43 16.26 -8.87
CA PHE A 61 13.95 16.69 -7.58
C PHE A 61 12.73 15.89 -7.11
N SER A 62 11.78 15.57 -8.00
CA SER A 62 10.60 14.76 -7.68
C SER A 62 10.97 13.36 -7.18
N TYR A 63 12.04 12.77 -7.74
CA TYR A 63 12.53 11.45 -7.33
C TYR A 63 13.47 11.43 -6.11
N LEU A 64 13.77 12.58 -5.48
CA LEU A 64 14.55 12.62 -4.24
C LEU A 64 13.68 12.26 -3.03
N GLU A 65 14.27 11.61 -2.03
CA GLU A 65 13.58 11.41 -0.75
C GLU A 65 13.25 12.76 -0.06
N PRO A 66 12.13 12.85 0.69
CA PRO A 66 11.64 14.11 1.30
C PRO A 66 12.68 14.84 2.16
N ASP A 67 13.51 14.09 2.88
CA ASP A 67 14.60 14.68 3.68
C ASP A 67 15.64 15.39 2.81
N SER A 68 15.99 14.82 1.66
CA SER A 68 16.94 15.41 0.70
C SER A 68 16.33 16.58 -0.05
N GLN A 69 15.04 16.49 -0.40
CA GLN A 69 14.27 17.61 -0.96
C GLN A 69 14.25 18.79 0.01
N ALA A 70 13.91 18.56 1.28
CA ALA A 70 13.89 19.59 2.31
C ALA A 70 15.27 20.23 2.55
N GLN A 71 16.33 19.43 2.53
CA GLN A 71 17.73 19.91 2.63
C GLN A 71 18.08 20.79 1.43
N LEU A 72 17.83 20.31 0.21
CA LEU A 72 18.12 21.02 -1.02
C LEU A 72 17.42 22.37 -1.06
N LEU A 73 16.14 22.41 -0.69
CA LEU A 73 15.36 23.64 -0.63
C LEU A 73 15.91 24.67 0.38
N ASN A 74 16.50 24.22 1.47
CA ASN A 74 17.16 25.13 2.40
C ASN A 74 18.45 25.76 1.84
N LEU A 75 19.05 25.12 0.84
CA LEU A 75 20.34 25.51 0.24
C LEU A 75 20.20 26.33 -1.05
N ILE A 76 19.10 26.15 -1.81
CA ILE A 76 18.85 26.88 -3.05
C ILE A 76 18.36 28.30 -2.78
N THR A 77 18.61 29.19 -3.75
CA THR A 77 18.14 30.57 -3.74
C THR A 77 16.65 30.65 -4.07
N ASP A 78 16.03 31.79 -3.75
CA ASP A 78 14.63 32.01 -4.07
C ASP A 78 14.33 31.96 -5.59
N THR A 79 15.30 32.41 -6.41
CA THR A 79 15.15 32.37 -7.87
C THR A 79 15.30 30.94 -8.42
N GLU A 80 16.16 30.11 -7.81
CA GLU A 80 16.28 28.69 -8.15
C GLU A 80 14.99 27.97 -7.77
N LEU A 81 14.40 28.32 -6.63
CA LEU A 81 13.11 27.75 -6.19
C LEU A 81 11.95 28.14 -7.14
N GLU A 82 11.85 29.42 -7.55
CA GLU A 82 10.85 29.87 -8.51
C GLU A 82 10.96 29.07 -9.84
N ASN A 83 12.17 28.92 -10.38
CA ASN A 83 12.36 28.13 -11.60
C ASN A 83 12.02 26.63 -11.41
N LEU A 84 12.33 26.05 -10.25
CA LEU A 84 11.99 24.67 -9.95
C LEU A 84 10.47 24.45 -9.95
N LEU A 85 9.72 25.34 -9.28
CA LEU A 85 8.26 25.27 -9.23
C LEU A 85 7.58 25.51 -10.59
N ASP A 86 8.21 26.28 -11.48
CA ASP A 86 7.69 26.53 -12.83
C ASP A 86 7.86 25.31 -13.75
N ASP A 87 8.84 24.44 -13.46
CA ASP A 87 9.20 23.29 -14.27
C ASP A 87 8.67 21.94 -13.67
N MET A 88 8.14 21.94 -12.41
CA MET A 88 7.54 20.76 -11.75
C MET A 88 6.06 20.60 -12.10
N PHE A 89 5.60 19.36 -12.18
CA PHE A 89 4.18 19.05 -12.22
C PHE A 89 3.49 19.37 -10.88
N LEU A 90 2.18 19.62 -10.93
CA LEU A 90 1.45 20.10 -9.76
C LEU A 90 1.31 19.04 -8.68
N ASP A 91 1.07 17.78 -9.04
CA ASP A 91 1.02 16.64 -8.15
C ASP A 91 2.34 16.46 -7.41
N ASP A 92 3.47 16.35 -8.11
CA ASP A 92 4.81 16.32 -7.52
C ASP A 92 5.05 17.47 -6.51
N THR A 93 4.57 18.67 -6.87
CA THR A 93 4.68 19.84 -5.97
C THR A 93 3.82 19.67 -4.73
N VAL A 94 2.63 19.08 -4.84
CA VAL A 94 1.71 18.87 -3.71
C VAL A 94 2.22 17.78 -2.80
N ASP A 95 2.61 16.62 -3.36
CA ASP A 95 3.14 15.48 -2.62
C ASP A 95 4.36 15.88 -1.79
N PHE A 96 5.30 16.57 -2.42
CA PHE A 96 6.43 17.15 -1.72
C PHE A 96 6.01 18.09 -0.56
N LEU A 97 4.98 18.94 -0.77
CA LEU A 97 4.53 19.90 0.25
C LEU A 97 3.80 19.24 1.42
N GLU A 98 3.22 18.07 1.25
CA GLU A 98 2.58 17.32 2.33
C GLU A 98 3.61 16.72 3.31
N GLU A 99 4.81 16.41 2.82
CA GLU A 99 5.86 15.74 3.59
C GLU A 99 6.85 16.69 4.29
N VAL A 100 6.96 17.95 3.82
CA VAL A 100 7.96 18.87 4.36
C VAL A 100 7.46 19.72 5.53
N PRO A 101 8.37 20.23 6.39
CA PRO A 101 8.02 21.09 7.50
C PRO A 101 7.30 22.40 7.08
N ALA A 102 6.34 22.87 7.87
CA ALA A 102 5.50 24.03 7.59
C ALA A 102 6.26 25.36 7.28
N ASN A 103 7.53 25.49 7.64
CA ASN A 103 8.36 26.63 7.25
C ASN A 103 8.77 26.57 5.78
N VAL A 104 9.01 25.36 5.24
CA VAL A 104 9.31 25.11 3.83
C VAL A 104 8.06 25.37 3.00
N VAL A 105 6.91 24.79 3.39
CA VAL A 105 5.61 25.03 2.76
C VAL A 105 5.33 26.53 2.60
N ARG A 106 5.54 27.31 3.68
CA ARG A 106 5.34 28.76 3.61
C ARG A 106 6.30 29.47 2.66
N ARG A 107 7.54 29.01 2.55
CA ARG A 107 8.51 29.58 1.61
C ARG A 107 8.12 29.30 0.17
N VAL A 108 7.74 28.06 -0.16
CA VAL A 108 7.27 27.66 -1.48
C VAL A 108 6.02 28.45 -1.87
N LEU A 109 4.98 28.45 -1.03
CA LEU A 109 3.75 29.23 -1.30
C LEU A 109 3.98 30.75 -1.42
N ALA A 110 5.02 31.30 -0.79
CA ALA A 110 5.36 32.71 -0.93
C ALA A 110 6.03 33.02 -2.26
N LYS A 111 6.65 32.03 -2.91
CA LYS A 111 7.39 32.17 -4.16
C LYS A 111 6.60 31.74 -5.38
N ALA A 112 5.68 30.79 -5.23
CA ALA A 112 4.75 30.41 -6.27
C ALA A 112 3.92 31.61 -6.76
N ASP A 113 3.62 31.65 -8.04
CA ASP A 113 2.74 32.65 -8.63
C ASP A 113 1.31 32.57 -8.06
N SER A 114 0.43 33.46 -8.44
CA SER A 114 -0.92 33.51 -7.87
C SER A 114 -1.82 32.35 -8.32
N GLU A 115 -1.61 31.82 -9.51
CA GLU A 115 -2.38 30.72 -10.11
C GLU A 115 -1.94 29.39 -9.49
N THR A 116 -0.64 29.09 -9.55
CA THR A 116 -0.02 27.90 -8.95
C THR A 116 -0.32 27.82 -7.44
N ARG A 117 -0.21 28.94 -6.72
CA ARG A 117 -0.59 29.00 -5.29
C ARG A 117 -2.05 28.68 -5.03
N CYS A 118 -2.95 29.11 -5.90
CA CYS A 118 -4.38 28.83 -5.77
C CYS A 118 -4.65 27.33 -6.01
N LEU A 119 -3.96 26.73 -6.98
CA LEU A 119 -4.04 25.30 -7.28
C LEU A 119 -3.48 24.48 -6.13
N ILE A 120 -2.26 24.74 -5.68
CA ILE A 120 -1.65 24.03 -4.52
C ILE A 120 -2.60 24.09 -3.30
N ASN A 121 -3.11 25.28 -2.95
CA ASN A 121 -4.05 25.42 -1.82
C ASN A 121 -5.39 24.71 -2.04
N ARG A 122 -5.77 24.39 -3.27
CA ARG A 122 -6.95 23.58 -3.57
C ARG A 122 -6.64 22.10 -3.34
N PHE A 123 -5.50 21.62 -3.81
CA PHE A 123 -5.07 20.23 -3.72
C PHE A 123 -4.82 19.84 -2.26
N LEU A 124 -4.09 20.61 -1.51
CA LEU A 124 -3.86 20.43 -0.06
C LEU A 124 -5.16 20.42 0.80
N LYS A 125 -6.33 20.62 0.20
CA LYS A 125 -7.63 20.47 0.89
C LYS A 125 -8.31 19.15 0.66
N TYR A 126 -7.86 18.39 -0.33
CA TYR A 126 -8.36 17.05 -0.50
C TYR A 126 -7.91 16.19 0.69
N PRO A 127 -8.72 15.22 1.11
CA PRO A 127 -8.27 14.28 2.14
C PRO A 127 -7.03 13.52 1.68
N GLU A 128 -6.08 13.30 2.58
CA GLU A 128 -4.97 12.37 2.36
C GLU A 128 -5.50 11.01 1.85
N ASN A 129 -4.76 10.34 0.98
CA ASN A 129 -5.13 9.06 0.38
C ASN A 129 -6.44 9.08 -0.42
N SER A 130 -6.84 10.24 -0.97
CA SER A 130 -7.98 10.36 -1.87
C SER A 130 -7.54 10.51 -3.32
N ALA A 131 -8.42 10.18 -4.29
CA ALA A 131 -8.16 10.43 -5.71
C ALA A 131 -7.81 11.90 -6.01
N GLY A 132 -8.29 12.83 -5.20
CA GLY A 132 -8.01 14.25 -5.36
C GLY A 132 -6.64 14.68 -4.86
N SER A 133 -6.00 13.94 -3.92
CA SER A 133 -4.64 14.25 -3.45
C SER A 133 -3.57 13.77 -4.43
N ILE A 134 -3.79 12.64 -5.11
CA ILE A 134 -2.83 12.00 -6.01
C ILE A 134 -3.08 12.29 -7.50
N MET A 135 -4.00 13.20 -7.86
CA MET A 135 -4.31 13.49 -9.27
C MET A 135 -3.46 14.63 -9.79
N THR A 136 -3.13 14.56 -11.08
CA THR A 136 -2.57 15.68 -11.84
C THR A 136 -3.62 16.40 -12.70
N ILE A 137 -3.39 17.67 -13.02
CA ILE A 137 -4.23 18.44 -13.96
C ILE A 137 -3.60 18.54 -15.35
N GLU A 138 -2.40 18.06 -15.51
CA GLU A 138 -1.60 18.10 -16.73
C GLU A 138 -2.04 17.01 -17.71
N MET A 139 -3.28 17.10 -18.18
CA MET A 139 -3.91 16.15 -19.12
C MET A 139 -4.28 16.79 -20.45
N VAL A 140 -4.54 15.96 -21.46
CA VAL A 140 -5.05 16.42 -22.77
C VAL A 140 -6.57 16.37 -22.77
N GLU A 141 -7.19 17.55 -22.82
CA GLU A 141 -8.64 17.73 -22.99
C GLU A 141 -8.98 17.95 -24.47
N LEU A 142 -9.98 17.24 -24.98
CA LEU A 142 -10.49 17.40 -26.35
C LEU A 142 -11.98 17.73 -26.31
N HIS A 143 -12.41 18.66 -27.16
CA HIS A 143 -13.83 18.93 -27.34
C HIS A 143 -14.44 17.99 -28.37
N ASP A 144 -15.66 17.56 -28.14
CA ASP A 144 -16.40 16.62 -29.00
C ASP A 144 -16.60 17.11 -30.43
N PHE A 145 -16.63 18.43 -30.62
CA PHE A 145 -16.78 19.08 -31.92
C PHE A 145 -15.46 19.26 -32.71
N PHE A 146 -14.31 18.93 -32.11
CA PHE A 146 -13.05 18.97 -32.85
C PHE A 146 -13.03 17.92 -33.95
N THR A 147 -12.38 18.25 -35.07
CA THR A 147 -11.95 17.21 -36.01
C THR A 147 -10.67 16.55 -35.51
N VAL A 148 -10.40 15.34 -36.01
CA VAL A 148 -9.15 14.61 -35.67
C VAL A 148 -7.91 15.45 -36.00
N GLY A 149 -7.90 16.14 -37.15
CA GLY A 149 -6.79 17.04 -37.50
C GLY A 149 -6.61 18.18 -36.50
N GLN A 150 -7.71 18.77 -36.01
CA GLN A 150 -7.66 19.82 -34.97
C GLN A 150 -7.19 19.26 -33.63
N ALA A 151 -7.62 18.06 -33.27
CA ALA A 151 -7.21 17.40 -32.04
C ALA A 151 -5.69 17.08 -32.04
N ILE A 152 -5.17 16.56 -33.15
CA ILE A 152 -3.73 16.29 -33.32
C ILE A 152 -2.91 17.59 -33.22
N GLU A 153 -3.39 18.68 -33.85
CA GLU A 153 -2.70 19.97 -33.76
C GLU A 153 -2.75 20.55 -32.35
N HIS A 154 -3.87 20.38 -31.66
CA HIS A 154 -4.00 20.76 -30.25
C HIS A 154 -3.01 19.97 -29.37
N ILE A 155 -2.93 18.64 -29.54
CA ILE A 155 -1.96 17.81 -28.82
C ILE A 155 -0.53 18.29 -29.10
N ARG A 156 -0.15 18.53 -30.35
CA ARG A 156 1.19 19.02 -30.71
C ARG A 156 1.55 20.35 -30.06
N SER A 157 0.58 21.21 -29.84
CA SER A 157 0.80 22.52 -29.23
C SER A 157 0.82 22.51 -27.72
N THR A 158 0.23 21.49 -27.07
CA THR A 158 0.06 21.43 -25.60
C THR A 158 0.77 20.27 -24.92
N ALA A 159 1.22 19.26 -25.70
CA ALA A 159 1.76 18.01 -25.15
C ALA A 159 3.07 18.16 -24.34
N VAL A 160 3.80 19.25 -24.53
CA VAL A 160 5.06 19.51 -23.81
C VAL A 160 4.82 19.67 -22.31
N ASP A 161 3.64 20.24 -21.95
CA ASP A 161 3.28 20.53 -20.58
C ASP A 161 2.23 19.53 -20.04
N LYS A 162 2.22 18.30 -20.56
CA LYS A 162 1.24 17.27 -20.18
C LYS A 162 1.93 16.00 -19.72
N GLU A 163 1.44 15.46 -18.61
CA GLU A 163 1.93 14.22 -18.00
C GLU A 163 1.84 13.04 -18.98
N THR A 164 0.70 12.92 -19.65
CA THR A 164 0.50 11.87 -20.63
C THR A 164 -0.35 12.33 -21.82
N VAL A 165 -0.04 11.79 -23.00
CA VAL A 165 -0.82 11.98 -24.25
C VAL A 165 -1.45 10.68 -24.75
N TYR A 166 -1.20 9.54 -24.08
CA TYR A 166 -1.68 8.23 -24.55
C TYR A 166 -3.20 8.12 -24.53
N THR A 167 -3.83 8.76 -23.55
CA THR A 167 -5.29 8.86 -23.43
C THR A 167 -5.69 10.33 -23.38
N CYS A 168 -6.55 10.75 -24.31
CA CYS A 168 -7.13 12.09 -24.35
C CYS A 168 -8.56 12.03 -23.81
N PHE A 169 -8.96 13.02 -23.03
CA PHE A 169 -10.25 13.05 -22.35
C PHE A 169 -11.19 14.01 -23.08
N CYS A 170 -12.36 13.50 -23.48
CA CYS A 170 -13.35 14.29 -24.22
C CYS A 170 -14.32 14.95 -23.27
N ILE A 171 -14.46 16.27 -23.40
CA ILE A 171 -15.31 17.09 -22.56
C ILE A 171 -16.36 17.86 -23.38
N ASP A 172 -17.49 18.18 -22.75
CA ASP A 172 -18.48 19.11 -23.27
C ASP A 172 -18.14 20.56 -22.92
N ASP A 173 -18.96 21.51 -23.37
CA ASP A 173 -18.83 22.96 -23.10
C ASP A 173 -18.86 23.29 -21.58
N LYS A 174 -19.33 22.38 -20.74
CA LYS A 174 -19.39 22.53 -19.28
C LYS A 174 -18.31 21.75 -18.55
N ARG A 175 -17.33 21.20 -19.29
CA ARG A 175 -16.26 20.34 -18.78
C ARG A 175 -16.74 19.00 -18.23
N HIS A 176 -17.96 18.51 -18.52
CA HIS A 176 -18.31 17.15 -18.14
C HIS A 176 -17.50 16.17 -19.00
N LEU A 177 -17.01 15.13 -18.36
CA LEU A 177 -16.35 14.04 -19.05
C LEU A 177 -17.41 13.24 -19.84
N ILE A 178 -17.27 13.20 -21.17
CA ILE A 178 -18.24 12.55 -22.08
C ILE A 178 -17.67 11.36 -22.83
N GLY A 179 -16.35 11.19 -22.87
CA GLY A 179 -15.68 10.08 -23.53
C GLY A 179 -14.17 10.15 -23.37
N THR A 180 -13.50 9.14 -23.90
CA THR A 180 -12.03 9.09 -24.00
C THR A 180 -11.61 8.69 -25.38
N VAL A 181 -10.43 9.15 -25.83
CA VAL A 181 -9.84 8.75 -27.12
C VAL A 181 -8.38 8.40 -26.90
N ALA A 182 -7.99 7.20 -27.25
CA ALA A 182 -6.59 6.82 -27.22
C ALA A 182 -5.83 7.46 -28.41
N LEU A 183 -4.59 7.87 -28.19
CA LEU A 183 -3.75 8.49 -29.22
C LEU A 183 -3.65 7.63 -30.49
N HIS A 184 -3.57 6.30 -30.37
CA HIS A 184 -3.51 5.41 -31.52
C HIS A 184 -4.80 5.48 -32.36
N THR A 185 -5.97 5.70 -31.74
CA THR A 185 -7.24 5.88 -32.46
C THR A 185 -7.23 7.16 -33.30
N LEU A 186 -6.69 8.26 -32.72
CA LEU A 186 -6.51 9.52 -33.44
C LEU A 186 -5.59 9.34 -34.67
N LEU A 187 -4.49 8.61 -34.50
CA LEU A 187 -3.52 8.37 -35.58
C LEU A 187 -4.07 7.50 -36.70
N MET A 188 -5.06 6.64 -36.45
CA MET A 188 -5.68 5.76 -37.44
C MET A 188 -6.93 6.36 -38.08
N ALA A 189 -7.55 7.38 -37.47
CA ALA A 189 -8.73 8.07 -38.01
C ALA A 189 -8.36 9.08 -39.09
N LYS A 190 -9.35 9.53 -39.85
CA LYS A 190 -9.14 10.56 -40.90
C LYS A 190 -9.24 11.95 -40.30
N ASP A 191 -8.43 12.88 -40.79
CA ASP A 191 -8.34 14.26 -40.26
C ASP A 191 -9.70 14.99 -40.19
N ASN A 192 -10.66 14.63 -41.03
CA ASN A 192 -11.98 15.27 -41.13
C ASN A 192 -13.06 14.57 -40.29
N GLU A 193 -12.78 13.45 -39.64
CA GLU A 193 -13.70 12.80 -38.71
C GLU A 193 -13.81 13.63 -37.42
N LEU A 194 -14.99 13.60 -36.79
CA LEU A 194 -15.21 14.34 -35.53
C LEU A 194 -14.85 13.46 -34.33
N ILE A 195 -14.32 14.09 -33.28
CA ILE A 195 -13.96 13.39 -32.05
C ILE A 195 -15.15 12.63 -31.47
N ARG A 196 -16.35 13.22 -31.46
CA ARG A 196 -17.58 12.56 -30.98
C ARG A 196 -17.94 11.26 -31.72
N ASP A 197 -17.45 11.08 -32.98
CA ASP A 197 -17.75 9.91 -33.78
C ASP A 197 -16.76 8.76 -33.55
N ILE A 198 -15.60 9.04 -32.97
CA ILE A 198 -14.49 8.11 -32.72
C ILE A 198 -14.17 7.90 -31.23
N MET A 199 -14.67 8.79 -30.36
CA MET A 199 -14.46 8.63 -28.91
C MET A 199 -15.17 7.39 -28.38
N ASP A 200 -14.55 6.77 -27.40
CA ASP A 200 -15.18 5.69 -26.65
C ASP A 200 -16.18 6.29 -25.65
N THR A 201 -17.45 5.98 -25.88
CA THR A 201 -18.58 6.36 -25.04
C THR A 201 -19.25 5.15 -24.42
N ASP A 202 -18.64 3.94 -24.58
CA ASP A 202 -19.29 2.69 -24.19
C ASP A 202 -19.67 2.68 -22.72
N SER A 203 -20.93 2.69 -22.58
CA SER A 203 -21.87 2.28 -21.53
C SER A 203 -21.57 2.61 -20.05
N GLN A 204 -20.37 2.86 -19.63
CA GLN A 204 -20.00 3.44 -18.33
C GLN A 204 -18.64 4.08 -18.46
N LEU A 205 -18.61 5.40 -18.59
CA LEU A 205 -17.36 6.15 -18.46
C LEU A 205 -16.73 5.79 -17.13
N ILE A 206 -15.57 5.11 -17.20
CA ILE A 206 -14.86 4.67 -16.01
C ILE A 206 -14.10 5.88 -15.48
N CYS A 207 -14.58 6.43 -14.37
CA CYS A 207 -13.98 7.55 -13.66
C CYS A 207 -14.11 7.37 -12.16
N VAL A 208 -13.36 8.14 -11.41
CA VAL A 208 -13.42 8.21 -9.95
C VAL A 208 -13.81 9.62 -9.52
N ASN A 209 -14.35 9.75 -8.31
CA ASN A 209 -14.61 11.06 -7.72
C ASN A 209 -13.39 11.53 -6.93
N THR A 210 -13.16 12.83 -6.84
CA THR A 210 -12.07 13.43 -6.06
C THR A 210 -11.98 12.97 -4.60
N LEU A 211 -13.08 12.50 -4.02
CA LEU A 211 -13.16 12.00 -2.64
C LEU A 211 -13.12 10.47 -2.54
N ASP A 212 -12.96 9.78 -3.65
CA ASP A 212 -12.78 8.33 -3.63
C ASP A 212 -11.40 8.00 -3.04
N ASP A 213 -11.34 6.91 -2.32
CA ASP A 213 -10.11 6.36 -1.73
C ASP A 213 -9.14 5.88 -2.82
N GLN A 214 -7.82 6.09 -2.62
CA GLN A 214 -6.77 5.70 -3.57
C GLN A 214 -6.75 4.19 -3.84
N GLU A 215 -7.06 3.33 -2.85
CA GLU A 215 -7.18 1.89 -3.06
C GLU A 215 -8.24 1.57 -4.13
N LYS A 216 -9.38 2.31 -4.11
CA LYS A 216 -10.43 2.17 -5.12
C LYS A 216 -9.95 2.60 -6.51
N VAL A 217 -9.12 3.64 -6.60
CA VAL A 217 -8.52 4.08 -7.89
C VAL A 217 -7.64 2.98 -8.44
N ALA A 218 -6.75 2.42 -7.63
CA ALA A 218 -5.87 1.33 -8.00
C ALA A 218 -6.65 0.08 -8.46
N ASP A 219 -7.73 -0.27 -7.77
CA ASP A 219 -8.61 -1.37 -8.15
C ASP A 219 -9.29 -1.15 -9.51
N ILE A 220 -9.76 0.06 -9.79
CA ILE A 220 -10.38 0.44 -11.05
C ILE A 220 -9.34 0.37 -12.19
N ALA A 221 -8.17 0.97 -12.02
CA ALA A 221 -7.10 0.94 -13.00
C ALA A 221 -6.69 -0.50 -13.35
N ARG A 222 -6.47 -1.33 -12.34
CA ARG A 222 -6.14 -2.75 -12.50
C ARG A 222 -7.24 -3.53 -13.21
N LYS A 223 -8.52 -3.33 -12.81
CA LYS A 223 -9.67 -4.06 -13.33
C LYS A 223 -9.90 -3.79 -14.82
N TYR A 224 -9.72 -2.55 -15.24
CA TYR A 224 -9.99 -2.11 -16.59
C TYR A 224 -8.74 -1.91 -17.45
N ALA A 225 -7.55 -2.19 -16.86
CA ALA A 225 -6.23 -2.03 -17.50
C ALA A 225 -6.02 -0.60 -18.06
N LEU A 226 -6.36 0.40 -17.26
CA LEU A 226 -6.25 1.80 -17.64
C LEU A 226 -4.81 2.30 -17.44
N LEU A 227 -4.31 3.09 -18.37
CA LEU A 227 -3.03 3.80 -18.24
C LEU A 227 -3.16 5.14 -17.53
N SER A 228 -4.38 5.67 -17.46
CA SER A 228 -4.73 6.85 -16.68
C SER A 228 -6.21 6.79 -16.30
N VAL A 229 -6.53 7.20 -15.08
CA VAL A 229 -7.88 7.18 -14.54
C VAL A 229 -8.40 8.61 -14.44
N PRO A 230 -9.50 8.98 -15.13
CA PRO A 230 -10.04 10.32 -15.03
C PRO A 230 -10.72 10.54 -13.69
N VAL A 231 -10.46 11.70 -13.11
CA VAL A 231 -11.02 12.16 -11.84
C VAL A 231 -12.06 13.22 -12.10
N VAL A 232 -13.25 13.06 -11.53
CA VAL A 232 -14.36 14.00 -11.69
C VAL A 232 -14.81 14.55 -10.34
N ASP A 233 -15.37 15.76 -10.38
CA ASP A 233 -16.04 16.34 -9.20
C ASP A 233 -17.47 15.78 -9.00
N ASN A 234 -18.16 16.28 -7.97
CA ASN A 234 -19.54 15.87 -7.68
C ASN A 234 -20.55 16.26 -8.77
N GLU A 235 -20.15 17.14 -9.70
CA GLU A 235 -20.98 17.56 -10.83
C GLU A 235 -20.59 16.82 -12.13
N ALA A 236 -19.74 15.77 -12.02
CA ALA A 236 -19.20 14.99 -13.13
C ALA A 236 -18.33 15.80 -14.12
N ARG A 237 -17.72 16.90 -13.67
CA ARG A 237 -16.75 17.63 -14.44
C ARG A 237 -15.37 17.01 -14.28
N LEU A 238 -14.63 16.91 -15.38
CA LEU A 238 -13.26 16.47 -15.36
C LEU A 238 -12.39 17.47 -14.59
N VAL A 239 -11.70 17.02 -13.55
CA VAL A 239 -10.85 17.84 -12.68
C VAL A 239 -9.39 17.51 -12.86
N GLY A 240 -9.07 16.23 -13.07
CA GLY A 240 -7.70 15.74 -13.23
C GLY A 240 -7.67 14.30 -13.73
N ILE A 241 -6.50 13.73 -13.73
CA ILE A 241 -6.24 12.32 -14.01
C ILE A 241 -5.27 11.77 -12.98
N ILE A 242 -5.23 10.46 -12.84
CA ILE A 242 -4.20 9.75 -12.08
C ILE A 242 -3.51 8.80 -13.05
N THR A 243 -2.21 8.88 -13.17
CA THR A 243 -1.42 8.13 -14.15
C THR A 243 -1.07 6.74 -13.63
N ILE A 244 -0.55 5.88 -14.48
CA ILE A 244 -0.29 4.47 -14.11
C ILE A 244 0.90 4.34 -13.17
N ASP A 245 1.89 5.23 -13.24
CA ASP A 245 3.04 5.32 -12.35
C ASP A 245 2.60 5.60 -10.92
N ASP A 246 1.81 6.68 -10.68
CA ASP A 246 1.23 6.97 -9.36
C ASP A 246 0.37 5.81 -8.83
N ILE A 247 -0.40 5.16 -9.74
CA ILE A 247 -1.20 3.99 -9.36
C ILE A 247 -0.32 2.82 -8.92
N VAL A 248 0.85 2.63 -9.50
CA VAL A 248 1.81 1.59 -9.08
C VAL A 248 2.34 1.90 -7.70
N ASP A 249 2.67 3.15 -7.40
CA ASP A 249 3.15 3.58 -6.09
C ASP A 249 2.05 3.40 -5.04
N VAL A 250 0.82 3.82 -5.32
CA VAL A 250 -0.34 3.55 -4.45
C VAL A 250 -0.52 2.06 -4.17
N ILE A 251 -0.36 1.19 -5.17
CA ILE A 251 -0.46 -0.28 -4.96
C ILE A 251 0.65 -0.77 -4.02
N GLU A 252 1.86 -0.23 -4.11
CA GLU A 252 2.99 -0.61 -3.25
C GLU A 252 2.76 -0.14 -1.81
N ASP A 253 2.32 1.09 -1.63
CA ASP A 253 2.02 1.70 -0.33
C ASP A 253 0.88 0.98 0.39
N GLU A 254 -0.24 0.73 -0.29
CA GLU A 254 -1.38 -0.03 0.26
C GLU A 254 -0.97 -1.47 0.65
N ASN A 255 -0.14 -2.14 -0.17
CA ASN A 255 0.38 -3.45 0.19
C ASN A 255 1.28 -3.37 1.44
N THR A 256 2.13 -2.35 1.54
CA THR A 256 3.02 -2.13 2.69
C THR A 256 2.22 -1.85 3.94
N GLU A 257 1.22 -0.97 3.86
CA GLU A 257 0.29 -0.68 4.94
C GLU A 257 -0.44 -1.92 5.43
N ASP A 258 -0.96 -2.74 4.50
CA ASP A 258 -1.61 -4.02 4.81
C ASP A 258 -0.67 -4.98 5.55
N PHE A 259 0.59 -5.13 5.10
CA PHE A 259 1.58 -5.96 5.79
C PHE A 259 1.87 -5.45 7.20
N GLU A 260 2.00 -4.17 7.40
CA GLU A 260 2.25 -3.58 8.70
C GLU A 260 1.05 -3.74 9.65
N LYS A 261 -0.16 -3.51 9.17
CA LYS A 261 -1.41 -3.77 9.91
C LYS A 261 -1.54 -5.24 10.30
N MET A 262 -1.25 -6.16 9.37
CA MET A 262 -1.27 -7.61 9.65
C MET A 262 -0.24 -8.02 10.70
N ALA A 263 0.87 -7.29 10.81
CA ALA A 263 1.89 -7.48 11.85
C ALA A 263 1.57 -6.73 13.16
N MET A 264 0.42 -6.03 13.24
CA MET A 264 0.07 -5.12 14.36
C MET A 264 1.12 -4.04 14.60
N LEU A 265 1.63 -3.46 13.51
CA LEU A 265 2.43 -2.24 13.53
C LEU A 265 1.52 -1.04 13.25
N HIS A 266 1.97 0.14 13.66
CA HIS A 266 1.36 1.37 13.16
C HIS A 266 1.99 1.67 11.81
N PRO A 267 1.21 1.82 10.73
CA PRO A 267 1.74 2.13 9.41
C PRO A 267 2.66 3.35 9.42
N SER A 268 3.71 3.30 8.60
CA SER A 268 4.70 4.37 8.50
C SER A 268 5.49 4.22 7.18
N ASP A 269 5.49 5.27 6.39
CA ASP A 269 6.21 5.36 5.11
C ASP A 269 7.72 5.63 5.30
N ASP A 270 8.18 5.65 6.57
CA ASP A 270 9.57 5.93 6.90
C ASP A 270 10.54 4.82 6.49
N ASN A 271 11.65 5.17 5.91
CA ASN A 271 12.74 4.24 5.67
C ASN A 271 13.28 3.67 6.99
N TYR A 272 13.24 2.34 7.14
CA TYR A 272 13.61 1.64 8.38
C TYR A 272 15.01 1.99 8.91
N LEU A 273 16.01 2.14 8.01
CA LEU A 273 17.39 2.43 8.41
C LEU A 273 17.61 3.88 8.85
N LYS A 274 16.79 4.80 8.35
CA LYS A 274 16.86 6.23 8.68
C LYS A 274 16.01 6.59 9.89
N THR A 275 14.97 5.80 10.19
CA THR A 275 14.03 6.06 11.27
C THR A 275 14.68 5.86 12.65
N GLY A 276 14.50 6.85 13.52
CA GLY A 276 15.02 6.83 14.88
C GLY A 276 14.40 5.71 15.76
N VAL A 277 15.23 5.07 16.59
CA VAL A 277 14.83 3.95 17.45
C VAL A 277 13.60 4.24 18.33
N PHE A 278 13.45 5.45 18.82
CA PHE A 278 12.29 5.84 19.63
C PHE A 278 10.99 5.90 18.83
N LYS A 279 11.03 6.32 17.56
CA LYS A 279 9.86 6.33 16.66
C LYS A 279 9.43 4.89 16.34
N LEU A 280 10.39 4.02 15.97
CA LEU A 280 10.13 2.60 15.75
C LEU A 280 9.54 1.91 17.00
N ALA A 281 10.06 2.23 18.19
CA ALA A 281 9.52 1.68 19.45
C ALA A 281 8.09 2.17 19.71
N LYS A 282 7.80 3.45 19.45
CA LYS A 282 6.46 4.03 19.62
C LYS A 282 5.42 3.34 18.73
N ASN A 283 5.76 3.05 17.46
CA ASN A 283 4.85 2.39 16.52
C ASN A 283 4.52 0.94 16.90
N ARG A 284 5.32 0.32 17.77
CA ARG A 284 5.16 -1.09 18.19
C ARG A 284 4.57 -1.24 19.59
N ILE A 285 4.92 -0.34 20.51
CA ILE A 285 4.65 -0.53 21.94
C ILE A 285 3.16 -0.62 22.26
N LEU A 286 2.32 0.14 21.58
CA LEU A 286 0.88 0.17 21.83
C LEU A 286 0.25 -1.21 21.64
N TRP A 287 0.52 -1.84 20.49
CA TRP A 287 0.00 -3.17 20.19
C TRP A 287 0.59 -4.25 21.06
N LEU A 288 1.87 -4.16 21.41
CA LEU A 288 2.51 -5.10 22.36
C LEU A 288 1.86 -5.02 23.74
N LEU A 289 1.48 -3.82 24.21
CA LEU A 289 0.74 -3.66 25.47
C LEU A 289 -0.65 -4.28 25.41
N VAL A 290 -1.38 -4.08 24.31
CA VAL A 290 -2.71 -4.70 24.10
C VAL A 290 -2.59 -6.23 24.13
N LEU A 291 -1.62 -6.80 23.42
CA LEU A 291 -1.37 -8.24 23.40
C LEU A 291 -0.96 -8.78 24.79
N MET A 292 -0.13 -8.05 25.54
CA MET A 292 0.26 -8.42 26.89
C MET A 292 -0.95 -8.47 27.83
N VAL A 293 -1.84 -7.47 27.77
CA VAL A 293 -3.08 -7.49 28.55
C VAL A 293 -3.96 -8.67 28.14
N SER A 294 -4.09 -8.93 26.84
CA SER A 294 -4.86 -10.05 26.31
C SER A 294 -4.30 -11.41 26.77
N ALA A 295 -2.97 -11.57 26.79
CA ALA A 295 -2.31 -12.78 27.28
C ALA A 295 -2.61 -13.07 28.77
N THR A 296 -2.99 -12.06 29.55
CA THR A 296 -3.40 -12.24 30.95
C THR A 296 -4.64 -13.13 31.09
N PHE A 297 -5.57 -13.07 30.12
CA PHE A 297 -6.76 -13.95 30.10
C PHE A 297 -6.37 -15.41 29.85
N THR A 298 -5.41 -15.66 28.95
CA THR A 298 -4.85 -16.99 28.70
C THR A 298 -4.19 -17.56 29.96
N GLY A 299 -3.38 -16.73 30.65
CA GLY A 299 -2.78 -17.09 31.94
C GLY A 299 -3.82 -17.45 33.01
N LYS A 300 -4.91 -16.70 33.10
CA LYS A 300 -6.00 -16.97 34.06
C LYS A 300 -6.74 -18.28 33.77
N ILE A 301 -6.92 -18.62 32.48
CA ILE A 301 -7.47 -19.92 32.07
C ILE A 301 -6.57 -21.04 32.61
N ILE A 302 -5.26 -20.96 32.37
CA ILE A 302 -4.30 -21.99 32.84
C ILE A 302 -4.32 -22.14 34.37
N GLU A 303 -4.31 -21.01 35.10
CA GLU A 303 -4.37 -20.99 36.55
C GLU A 303 -5.62 -21.71 37.08
N ASN A 304 -6.78 -21.51 36.47
CA ASN A 304 -8.03 -22.17 36.92
C ASN A 304 -8.01 -23.71 36.79
N TYR A 305 -7.11 -24.25 35.94
CA TYR A 305 -6.95 -25.69 35.74
C TYR A 305 -5.64 -26.26 36.28
N GLU A 306 -4.93 -25.51 37.17
CA GLU A 306 -3.64 -25.92 37.74
C GLU A 306 -3.71 -27.27 38.44
N ASN A 307 -4.75 -27.53 39.25
CA ASN A 307 -4.93 -28.79 39.92
C ASN A 307 -5.03 -30.00 38.98
N MET A 308 -5.71 -29.84 37.86
CA MET A 308 -5.82 -30.86 36.83
C MET A 308 -4.47 -31.10 36.11
N LEU A 309 -3.75 -30.04 35.82
CA LEU A 309 -2.42 -30.11 35.23
C LEU A 309 -1.40 -30.81 36.13
N ALA A 310 -1.48 -30.60 37.46
CA ALA A 310 -0.65 -31.26 38.46
C ALA A 310 -1.00 -32.75 38.61
N ALA A 311 -2.27 -33.13 38.41
CA ALA A 311 -2.73 -34.50 38.60
C ALA A 311 -2.28 -35.44 37.44
N VAL A 312 -2.08 -34.95 36.24
CA VAL A 312 -1.74 -35.73 35.04
C VAL A 312 -0.46 -35.24 34.39
N ALA A 313 0.60 -36.07 34.58
CA ALA A 313 1.91 -35.76 33.99
C ALA A 313 1.81 -35.69 32.43
N GLY A 314 2.41 -34.66 31.87
CA GLY A 314 2.51 -34.44 30.44
C GLY A 314 1.43 -33.55 29.84
N LEU A 315 0.34 -33.22 30.53
CA LEU A 315 -0.67 -32.29 29.99
C LEU A 315 -0.08 -30.89 29.83
N THR A 316 0.66 -30.40 30.79
CA THR A 316 1.30 -29.06 30.75
C THR A 316 2.25 -28.91 29.56
N ALA A 317 3.02 -29.97 29.25
CA ALA A 317 3.97 -29.95 28.13
C ALA A 317 3.32 -29.91 26.75
N CYS A 318 2.02 -30.25 26.65
CA CYS A 318 1.27 -30.19 25.38
C CYS A 318 0.62 -28.82 25.10
N ILE A 319 0.52 -27.95 26.11
CA ILE A 319 -0.11 -26.62 25.97
C ILE A 319 0.55 -25.78 24.85
N PRO A 320 1.87 -25.56 24.85
CA PRO A 320 2.51 -24.74 23.83
C PRO A 320 2.28 -25.28 22.41
N MET A 321 2.33 -26.60 22.24
CA MET A 321 2.11 -27.24 20.95
C MET A 321 0.67 -27.03 20.44
N LEU A 322 -0.32 -27.15 21.32
CA LEU A 322 -1.73 -26.97 20.93
C LEU A 322 -2.03 -25.51 20.57
N MET A 323 -1.51 -24.57 21.35
CA MET A 323 -1.65 -23.14 21.09
C MET A 323 -0.99 -22.77 19.77
N ASP A 324 0.28 -23.13 19.57
CA ASP A 324 1.02 -22.84 18.33
C ASP A 324 0.33 -23.44 17.10
N THR A 325 -0.11 -24.72 17.18
CA THR A 325 -0.82 -25.37 16.07
C THR A 325 -2.14 -24.65 15.75
N GLY A 326 -2.90 -24.27 16.77
CA GLY A 326 -4.15 -23.53 16.62
C GLY A 326 -3.92 -22.14 16.02
N GLY A 327 -3.01 -21.37 16.60
CA GLY A 327 -2.64 -20.02 16.12
C GLY A 327 -2.20 -20.02 14.67
N ASN A 328 -1.28 -20.91 14.30
CA ASN A 328 -0.79 -21.05 12.93
C ASN A 328 -1.90 -21.47 11.97
N ALA A 329 -2.78 -22.39 12.36
CA ALA A 329 -3.92 -22.81 11.52
C ALA A 329 -4.92 -21.66 11.28
N GLY A 330 -5.16 -20.82 12.28
CA GLY A 330 -6.00 -19.61 12.16
C GLY A 330 -5.37 -18.56 11.25
N ASN A 331 -4.10 -18.27 11.44
CA ASN A 331 -3.36 -17.28 10.65
C ASN A 331 -3.30 -17.65 9.16
N GLN A 332 -3.05 -18.92 8.82
CA GLN A 332 -3.04 -19.37 7.43
C GLN A 332 -4.35 -19.07 6.69
N VAL A 333 -5.49 -19.23 7.37
CA VAL A 333 -6.79 -18.95 6.77
C VAL A 333 -7.06 -17.45 6.71
N SER A 334 -6.77 -16.74 7.80
CA SER A 334 -7.00 -15.30 7.86
C SER A 334 -6.27 -14.56 6.75
N THR A 335 -4.97 -14.84 6.56
CA THR A 335 -4.18 -14.24 5.48
C THR A 335 -4.80 -14.48 4.10
N LEU A 336 -5.30 -15.70 3.82
CA LEU A 336 -5.95 -16.02 2.55
C LEU A 336 -7.29 -15.27 2.39
N ILE A 337 -8.05 -15.15 3.48
CA ILE A 337 -9.34 -14.44 3.44
C ILE A 337 -9.16 -12.93 3.30
N ILE A 338 -8.21 -12.33 4.03
CA ILE A 338 -7.89 -10.90 3.93
C ILE A 338 -7.49 -10.58 2.49
N ARG A 339 -6.54 -11.33 1.93
CA ARG A 339 -6.13 -11.13 0.54
C ARG A 339 -7.28 -11.33 -0.46
N GLY A 340 -8.13 -12.35 -0.26
CA GLY A 340 -9.28 -12.57 -1.13
C GLY A 340 -10.35 -11.45 -1.03
N LEU A 341 -10.47 -10.80 0.14
CA LEU A 341 -11.33 -9.63 0.34
C LEU A 341 -10.74 -8.38 -0.33
N ALA A 342 -9.43 -8.18 -0.24
CA ALA A 342 -8.71 -7.08 -0.88
C ALA A 342 -8.76 -7.20 -2.41
N LEU A 343 -8.57 -8.41 -2.96
CA LEU A 343 -8.65 -8.65 -4.41
C LEU A 343 -10.07 -8.72 -4.97
N GLY A 344 -11.11 -8.60 -4.13
CA GLY A 344 -12.50 -8.75 -4.56
C GLY A 344 -12.90 -10.17 -5.00
N GLU A 345 -12.05 -11.19 -4.74
CA GLU A 345 -12.34 -12.60 -5.05
C GLU A 345 -13.32 -13.22 -4.04
N ILE A 346 -13.34 -12.69 -2.83
CA ILE A 346 -14.18 -13.12 -1.72
C ILE A 346 -15.12 -11.98 -1.34
N HIS A 347 -16.40 -12.31 -1.20
CA HIS A 347 -17.39 -11.37 -0.71
C HIS A 347 -18.01 -11.85 0.61
N PRO A 348 -18.45 -10.96 1.52
CA PRO A 348 -19.12 -11.34 2.77
C PRO A 348 -20.31 -12.29 2.58
N LYS A 349 -20.98 -12.23 1.43
CA LYS A 349 -22.08 -13.14 1.05
C LYS A 349 -21.66 -14.59 0.92
N ASP A 350 -20.36 -14.86 0.69
CA ASP A 350 -19.82 -16.22 0.52
C ASP A 350 -19.44 -16.89 1.84
N TYR A 351 -19.67 -16.24 2.98
CA TYR A 351 -19.27 -16.69 4.31
C TYR A 351 -19.55 -18.19 4.57
N LEU A 352 -20.77 -18.66 4.36
CA LEU A 352 -21.13 -20.05 4.63
C LEU A 352 -20.39 -21.04 3.73
N LYS A 353 -20.12 -20.66 2.47
CA LYS A 353 -19.34 -21.50 1.53
C LYS A 353 -17.88 -21.61 1.99
N ILE A 354 -17.31 -20.50 2.46
CA ILE A 354 -15.94 -20.41 2.97
C ILE A 354 -15.81 -21.27 4.22
N VAL A 355 -16.66 -21.06 5.22
CA VAL A 355 -16.65 -21.84 6.47
C VAL A 355 -16.77 -23.33 6.18
N PHE A 356 -17.69 -23.75 5.32
CA PHE A 356 -17.84 -25.16 4.96
C PHE A 356 -16.65 -25.73 4.21
N LYS A 357 -15.95 -24.93 3.39
CA LYS A 357 -14.70 -25.30 2.73
C LYS A 357 -13.60 -25.48 3.77
N GLU A 358 -13.44 -24.50 4.68
CA GLU A 358 -12.38 -24.52 5.69
C GLU A 358 -12.58 -25.63 6.73
N ILE A 359 -13.82 -26.00 7.10
CA ILE A 359 -14.07 -27.16 7.96
C ILE A 359 -13.56 -28.46 7.31
N ARG A 360 -13.75 -28.65 6.02
CA ARG A 360 -13.22 -29.85 5.30
C ARG A 360 -11.70 -29.86 5.28
N VAL A 361 -11.08 -28.71 5.03
CA VAL A 361 -9.62 -28.56 5.07
C VAL A 361 -9.10 -28.79 6.48
N ALA A 362 -9.78 -28.24 7.50
CA ALA A 362 -9.46 -28.44 8.91
C ALA A 362 -9.50 -29.91 9.35
N LEU A 363 -10.50 -30.66 8.88
CA LEU A 363 -10.59 -32.09 9.16
C LEU A 363 -9.40 -32.90 8.58
N ILE A 364 -9.02 -32.61 7.34
CA ILE A 364 -7.88 -33.28 6.70
C ILE A 364 -6.60 -32.92 7.46
N CYS A 365 -6.32 -31.64 7.67
CA CYS A 365 -5.12 -31.18 8.38
C CYS A 365 -5.10 -31.65 9.84
N GLY A 366 -6.22 -31.51 10.56
CA GLY A 366 -6.32 -31.89 11.96
C GLY A 366 -6.13 -33.38 12.19
N LEU A 367 -6.75 -34.25 11.37
CA LEU A 367 -6.57 -35.70 11.47
C LEU A 367 -5.13 -36.13 11.13
N THR A 368 -4.51 -35.50 10.13
CA THR A 368 -3.11 -35.78 9.77
C THR A 368 -2.18 -35.39 10.92
N LEU A 369 -2.36 -34.18 11.47
CA LEU A 369 -1.57 -33.67 12.62
C LEU A 369 -1.79 -34.57 13.85
N ALA A 370 -3.03 -34.98 14.14
CA ALA A 370 -3.35 -35.88 15.25
C ALA A 370 -2.65 -37.25 15.12
N ALA A 371 -2.66 -37.83 13.91
CA ALA A 371 -1.98 -39.11 13.67
C ALA A 371 -0.45 -38.98 13.87
N VAL A 372 0.17 -37.93 13.36
CA VAL A 372 1.60 -37.67 13.55
C VAL A 372 1.91 -37.42 15.04
N ASN A 373 1.04 -36.65 15.73
CA ASN A 373 1.23 -36.36 17.14
C ASN A 373 1.15 -37.62 18.03
N ILE A 374 0.21 -38.53 17.76
CA ILE A 374 0.15 -39.84 18.46
C ILE A 374 1.47 -40.57 18.30
N GLY A 375 1.97 -40.69 17.06
CA GLY A 375 3.27 -41.32 16.80
C GLY A 375 4.43 -40.67 17.54
N ARG A 376 4.48 -39.32 17.53
CA ARG A 376 5.47 -38.53 18.27
C ARG A 376 5.38 -38.79 19.79
N MET A 377 4.18 -38.77 20.34
CA MET A 377 3.99 -38.97 21.78
C MET A 377 4.35 -40.40 22.21
N MET A 378 4.09 -41.42 21.40
CA MET A 378 4.52 -42.80 21.67
C MET A 378 6.05 -42.94 21.68
N LEU A 379 6.77 -42.15 20.90
CA LEU A 379 8.23 -42.21 20.81
C LEU A 379 8.94 -41.38 21.89
N PHE A 380 8.40 -40.24 22.27
CA PHE A 380 9.11 -39.24 23.06
C PHE A 380 8.43 -38.88 24.39
N SER A 381 7.20 -39.34 24.66
CA SER A 381 6.45 -39.02 25.87
C SER A 381 6.25 -40.24 26.76
N SER A 382 6.30 -40.01 28.08
CA SER A 382 6.03 -41.06 29.09
C SER A 382 4.55 -41.11 29.53
N GLY A 383 3.64 -40.37 28.85
CA GLY A 383 2.21 -40.41 29.12
C GLY A 383 1.53 -41.68 28.63
N GLY A 384 0.38 -42.01 29.18
CA GLY A 384 -0.41 -43.16 28.78
C GLY A 384 -1.25 -42.89 27.52
N MET A 385 -1.72 -43.95 26.84
CA MET A 385 -2.58 -43.86 25.64
C MET A 385 -3.79 -42.91 25.81
N PRO A 386 -4.49 -42.85 26.97
CA PRO A 386 -5.60 -41.93 27.18
C PRO A 386 -5.19 -40.47 27.00
N VAL A 387 -4.01 -40.09 27.50
CA VAL A 387 -3.48 -38.72 27.34
C VAL A 387 -3.19 -38.41 25.87
N TYR A 388 -2.58 -39.35 25.13
CA TYR A 388 -2.28 -39.18 23.70
C TYR A 388 -3.55 -38.98 22.89
N LEU A 389 -4.61 -39.72 23.16
CA LEU A 389 -5.90 -39.58 22.47
C LEU A 389 -6.58 -38.25 22.79
N VAL A 390 -6.57 -37.81 24.06
CA VAL A 390 -7.17 -36.53 24.48
C VAL A 390 -6.44 -35.34 23.82
N VAL A 391 -5.11 -35.33 23.87
CA VAL A 391 -4.31 -34.26 23.25
C VAL A 391 -4.52 -34.23 21.74
N SER A 392 -4.55 -35.38 21.08
CA SER A 392 -4.75 -35.44 19.63
C SER A 392 -6.17 -35.08 19.22
N ALA A 393 -7.20 -35.45 20.00
CA ALA A 393 -8.56 -34.98 19.81
C ALA A 393 -8.69 -33.46 20.01
N ALA A 394 -8.06 -32.95 21.06
CA ALA A 394 -8.01 -31.49 21.29
C ALA A 394 -7.34 -30.76 20.10
N MET A 395 -6.28 -31.31 19.53
CA MET A 395 -5.61 -30.74 18.35
C MET A 395 -6.56 -30.69 17.14
N VAL A 396 -7.32 -31.73 16.85
CA VAL A 396 -8.31 -31.71 15.75
C VAL A 396 -9.35 -30.64 15.98
N CYS A 397 -9.92 -30.58 17.20
CA CYS A 397 -10.91 -29.54 17.55
C CYS A 397 -10.32 -28.13 17.48
N ALA A 398 -9.09 -27.93 17.97
CA ALA A 398 -8.38 -26.67 17.93
C ALA A 398 -8.20 -26.17 16.47
N VAL A 399 -7.72 -27.05 15.57
CA VAL A 399 -7.54 -26.70 14.16
C VAL A 399 -8.88 -26.33 13.48
N ILE A 400 -9.97 -27.06 13.78
CA ILE A 400 -11.28 -26.75 13.21
C ILE A 400 -11.76 -25.38 13.67
N VAL A 401 -11.70 -25.13 14.98
CA VAL A 401 -12.17 -23.85 15.56
C VAL A 401 -11.27 -22.70 15.13
N ALA A 402 -9.96 -22.91 15.10
CA ALA A 402 -9.00 -21.91 14.63
C ALA A 402 -9.27 -21.45 13.20
N LYS A 403 -9.55 -22.40 12.30
CA LYS A 403 -9.88 -22.09 10.90
C LYS A 403 -11.22 -21.38 10.77
N ILE A 404 -12.21 -21.74 11.58
CA ILE A 404 -13.51 -21.03 11.63
C ILE A 404 -13.29 -19.58 12.12
N ILE A 405 -12.55 -19.38 13.19
CA ILE A 405 -12.23 -18.04 13.71
C ILE A 405 -11.44 -17.23 12.68
N GLY A 406 -10.41 -17.84 12.08
CA GLY A 406 -9.55 -17.20 11.08
C GLY A 406 -10.29 -16.74 9.82
N CYS A 407 -11.34 -17.44 9.38
CA CYS A 407 -12.14 -16.95 8.27
C CYS A 407 -13.27 -15.99 8.70
N THR A 408 -13.75 -16.09 9.94
CA THR A 408 -14.90 -15.30 10.42
C THR A 408 -14.50 -13.87 10.77
N LEU A 409 -13.39 -13.68 11.47
CA LEU A 409 -12.98 -12.35 11.97
C LEU A 409 -12.75 -11.33 10.85
N PRO A 410 -11.97 -11.62 9.77
CA PRO A 410 -11.79 -10.66 8.68
C PRO A 410 -13.09 -10.32 7.94
N ILE A 411 -13.98 -11.32 7.76
CA ILE A 411 -15.26 -11.09 7.10
C ILE A 411 -16.17 -10.20 7.96
N ILE A 412 -16.19 -10.40 9.28
CA ILE A 412 -16.92 -9.52 10.20
C ILE A 412 -16.36 -8.11 10.16
N ALA A 413 -15.02 -7.95 10.20
CA ALA A 413 -14.39 -6.65 10.10
C ALA A 413 -14.85 -5.88 8.85
N LYS A 414 -14.82 -6.51 7.67
CA LYS A 414 -15.30 -5.91 6.41
C LYS A 414 -16.80 -5.55 6.49
N MET A 415 -17.63 -6.37 7.15
CA MET A 415 -19.07 -6.08 7.31
C MET A 415 -19.36 -4.86 8.17
N ILE A 416 -18.55 -4.62 9.20
CA ILE A 416 -18.68 -3.45 10.09
C ILE A 416 -17.82 -2.27 9.63
N LYS A 417 -17.26 -2.36 8.40
CA LYS A 417 -16.41 -1.35 7.78
C LYS A 417 -15.10 -1.06 8.57
N LEU A 418 -14.57 -2.06 9.22
CA LEU A 418 -13.21 -2.05 9.75
C LEU A 418 -12.29 -2.74 8.76
N ASP A 419 -11.03 -2.33 8.76
CA ASP A 419 -10.02 -2.95 7.95
C ASP A 419 -9.80 -4.42 8.35
N PRO A 420 -9.99 -5.39 7.40
CA PRO A 420 -9.75 -6.80 7.69
C PRO A 420 -8.31 -7.13 8.08
N ALA A 421 -7.31 -6.36 7.64
CA ALA A 421 -5.90 -6.57 7.93
C ALA A 421 -5.62 -6.50 9.44
N LEU A 422 -6.35 -5.66 10.18
CA LEU A 422 -6.26 -5.57 11.64
C LEU A 422 -6.69 -6.87 12.36
N MET A 423 -7.43 -7.76 11.68
CA MET A 423 -7.90 -9.04 12.22
C MET A 423 -6.95 -10.21 11.89
N ALA A 424 -5.70 -9.94 11.59
CA ALA A 424 -4.70 -10.94 11.26
C ALA A 424 -3.74 -11.23 12.43
N GLY A 425 -2.81 -12.12 12.20
CA GLY A 425 -1.64 -12.39 13.02
C GLY A 425 -1.92 -12.53 14.53
N PRO A 426 -1.31 -11.67 15.34
CA PRO A 426 -1.31 -11.80 16.80
C PRO A 426 -2.70 -11.73 17.45
N MET A 427 -3.67 -11.04 16.85
CA MET A 427 -5.02 -10.98 17.39
C MET A 427 -5.74 -12.32 17.26
N ILE A 428 -5.63 -12.96 16.10
CA ILE A 428 -6.19 -14.29 15.88
C ILE A 428 -5.53 -15.31 16.80
N THR A 429 -4.19 -15.32 16.89
CA THR A 429 -3.49 -16.26 17.78
C THR A 429 -3.99 -16.15 19.21
N THR A 430 -4.12 -14.93 19.75
CA THR A 430 -4.60 -14.73 21.11
C THR A 430 -6.02 -15.27 21.35
N ILE A 431 -6.94 -15.04 20.42
CA ILE A 431 -8.32 -15.54 20.53
C ILE A 431 -8.34 -17.07 20.40
N VAL A 432 -7.61 -17.59 19.40
CA VAL A 432 -7.51 -19.02 19.16
C VAL A 432 -6.87 -19.76 20.33
N ASP A 433 -5.83 -19.19 20.96
CA ASP A 433 -5.16 -19.76 22.12
C ASP A 433 -6.13 -19.92 23.30
N MET A 434 -6.90 -18.89 23.62
CA MET A 434 -7.91 -18.98 24.68
C MET A 434 -8.94 -20.09 24.40
N VAL A 435 -9.47 -20.15 23.19
CA VAL A 435 -10.48 -21.14 22.81
C VAL A 435 -9.88 -22.54 22.76
N THR A 436 -8.67 -22.69 22.24
CA THR A 436 -7.93 -23.97 22.20
C THR A 436 -7.71 -24.53 23.60
N LEU A 437 -7.29 -23.70 24.55
CA LEU A 437 -7.10 -24.12 25.96
C LEU A 437 -8.41 -24.53 26.60
N LEU A 438 -9.49 -23.80 26.41
CA LEU A 438 -10.80 -24.16 26.94
C LEU A 438 -11.28 -25.51 26.39
N ILE A 439 -11.12 -25.77 25.09
CA ILE A 439 -11.44 -27.05 24.48
C ILE A 439 -10.55 -28.16 25.04
N TYR A 440 -9.25 -27.91 25.13
CA TYR A 440 -8.29 -28.87 25.67
C TYR A 440 -8.63 -29.29 27.09
N PHE A 441 -8.87 -28.33 27.98
CA PHE A 441 -9.21 -28.63 29.35
C PHE A 441 -10.58 -29.29 29.52
N ALA A 442 -11.57 -28.88 28.68
CA ALA A 442 -12.87 -29.55 28.67
C ALA A 442 -12.78 -31.03 28.26
N LEU A 443 -12.00 -31.33 27.22
CA LEU A 443 -11.75 -32.74 26.80
C LEU A 443 -10.95 -33.50 27.83
N ALA A 444 -9.91 -32.91 28.41
CA ALA A 444 -9.12 -33.56 29.46
C ALA A 444 -10.00 -33.92 30.68
N LYS A 445 -10.85 -32.97 31.14
CA LYS A 445 -11.80 -33.20 32.21
C LYS A 445 -12.78 -34.31 31.92
N ALA A 446 -13.33 -34.34 30.70
CA ALA A 446 -14.35 -35.32 30.29
C ALA A 446 -13.82 -36.76 30.17
N PHE A 447 -12.60 -36.91 29.61
CA PHE A 447 -12.07 -38.24 29.27
C PHE A 447 -11.05 -38.81 30.23
N LEU A 448 -10.42 -37.97 31.06
CA LEU A 448 -9.44 -38.42 32.08
C LEU A 448 -10.05 -38.56 33.48
N ALA A 449 -11.38 -38.29 33.61
CA ALA A 449 -12.14 -38.40 34.87
C ALA A 449 -11.49 -37.65 36.08
N ILE A 450 -11.01 -36.43 35.85
CA ILE A 450 -10.34 -35.60 36.84
C ILE A 450 -11.22 -34.43 37.22
#